data_d6dda7f72f99358b40f2fec9c2b36c53
#
_entry.id   d6dda7f72f99358b40f2fec9c2b36c53
#
_cell.length_a   1.000
_cell.length_b   1.000
_cell.length_c   1.000
_cell.angle_alpha   90.00
_cell.angle_beta   90.00
_cell.angle_gamma   90.00
#
_symmetry.space_group_name_H-M   'P 1'
#
loop_
_entity.id
_entity.type
_entity.pdbx_description
1 polymer ?
#
loop_
_entity_poly.entity_id
_entity_poly.type
_entity_poly.pdbx_seq_one_letter_code
_entity_poly.pdbx_strand_id
1 'polypeptide(L)'
;YITAHWGESTDENMKLAAKYCRAVYDAGYQPICPLVMHSLFLRDAIPQEHKDDLDMSKDYLYRASLLVVCGSTVDETVKNDIAIASRLHKTATTLDGILTVKGQGRNRCPRE
;
A
#
# COMPACT_ATOMS: atom_id res chain seq x y z
N TYR A 1 -2.27 2.13 -3.72
CA TYR A 1 -2.30 1.19 -2.61
C TYR A 1 -0.89 0.68 -2.34
N ILE A 2 -0.43 0.83 -1.12
CA ILE A 2 0.90 0.43 -0.70
C ILE A 2 0.82 -0.94 -0.03
N THR A 3 1.61 -1.89 -0.50
CA THR A 3 1.79 -3.18 0.16
C THR A 3 3.28 -3.40 0.41
N ALA A 4 3.59 -4.08 1.51
CA ALA A 4 4.96 -4.40 1.89
C ALA A 4 4.96 -5.55 2.87
N HIS A 5 6.14 -6.12 3.08
CA HIS A 5 6.33 -7.07 4.16
C HIS A 5 6.45 -6.29 5.48
N TRP A 6 5.53 -6.54 6.40
CA TRP A 6 5.53 -5.90 7.71
C TRP A 6 6.12 -6.84 8.75
N GLY A 7 6.95 -6.29 9.62
CA GLY A 7 7.53 -7.05 10.71
C GLY A 7 6.58 -7.14 11.91
N GLU A 8 7.11 -7.61 13.03
CA GLU A 8 6.29 -7.81 14.23
C GLU A 8 6.14 -6.54 15.07
N SER A 9 7.06 -5.60 14.96
CA SER A 9 7.00 -4.35 15.72
C SER A 9 6.04 -3.36 15.08
N THR A 10 4.94 -3.09 15.74
CA THR A 10 3.95 -2.14 15.25
C THR A 10 4.53 -0.74 15.07
N ASP A 11 5.37 -0.29 16.04
CA ASP A 11 5.96 1.04 15.96
C ASP A 11 6.89 1.17 14.75
N GLU A 12 7.71 0.16 14.48
CA GLU A 12 8.60 0.19 13.34
C GLU A 12 7.83 0.10 12.03
N ASN A 13 6.77 -0.70 11.99
CA ASN A 13 5.91 -0.79 10.81
C ASN A 13 5.26 0.55 10.50
N MET A 14 4.80 1.27 11.53
CA MET A 14 4.18 2.57 11.34
C MET A 14 5.17 3.60 10.80
N LYS A 15 6.40 3.60 11.32
CA LYS A 15 7.45 4.48 10.83
C LYS A 15 7.79 4.19 9.38
N LEU A 16 7.91 2.91 9.05
CA LEU A 16 8.23 2.49 7.69
C LEU A 16 7.08 2.83 6.73
N ALA A 17 5.85 2.59 7.15
CA ALA A 17 4.68 2.93 6.35
C ALA A 17 4.61 4.43 6.08
N ALA A 18 4.93 5.25 7.07
CA ALA A 18 4.96 6.70 6.90
C ALA A 18 6.01 7.11 5.86
N LYS A 19 7.17 6.46 5.86
CA LYS A 19 8.22 6.73 4.86
C LYS A 19 7.73 6.36 3.45
N TYR A 20 7.09 5.22 3.30
CA TYR A 20 6.56 4.79 2.02
C TYR A 20 5.47 5.75 1.53
N CYS A 21 4.56 6.13 2.42
CA CYS A 21 3.51 7.09 2.07
C CYS A 21 4.11 8.43 1.63
N ARG A 22 5.13 8.90 2.33
CA ARG A 22 5.78 10.16 1.96
C ARG A 22 6.43 10.07 0.59
N ALA A 23 7.12 8.96 0.31
CA ALA A 23 7.77 8.76 -0.98
C ALA A 23 6.74 8.72 -2.13
N VAL A 24 5.64 8.01 -1.92
CA VAL A 24 4.57 7.91 -2.91
C VAL A 24 3.92 9.29 -3.13
N TYR A 25 3.67 10.01 -2.05
CA TYR A 25 3.12 11.37 -2.12
C TYR A 25 4.05 12.30 -2.91
N ASP A 26 5.34 12.25 -2.61
CA ASP A 26 6.32 13.10 -3.29
C ASP A 26 6.44 12.76 -4.78
N ALA A 27 6.13 11.53 -5.15
CA ALA A 27 6.13 11.11 -6.55
C ALA A 27 4.87 11.59 -7.31
N GLY A 28 3.91 12.22 -6.62
CA GLY A 28 2.74 12.81 -7.24
C GLY A 28 1.48 11.97 -7.13
N TYR A 29 1.47 10.97 -6.28
CA TYR A 29 0.32 10.08 -6.08
C TYR A 29 -0.31 10.30 -4.72
N GLN A 30 -1.52 9.81 -4.56
CA GLN A 30 -2.20 9.81 -3.28
C GLN A 30 -2.03 8.44 -2.64
N PRO A 31 -1.25 8.32 -1.56
CA PRO A 31 -0.99 7.01 -0.96
C PRO A 31 -2.19 6.48 -0.18
N ILE A 32 -2.42 5.18 -0.30
CA ILE A 32 -3.39 4.45 0.50
C ILE A 32 -2.61 3.32 1.18
N CYS A 33 -2.50 3.36 2.49
CA CYS A 33 -1.81 2.33 3.26
C CYS A 33 -2.70 1.90 4.43
N PRO A 34 -3.48 0.82 4.26
CA PRO A 34 -4.41 0.39 5.31
C PRO A 34 -3.77 0.15 6.67
N LEU A 35 -2.52 -0.29 6.69
CA LEU A 35 -1.83 -0.52 7.95
C LEU A 35 -1.84 0.73 8.83
N VAL A 36 -1.58 1.90 8.26
CA VAL A 36 -1.51 3.15 9.02
C VAL A 36 -2.86 3.45 9.67
N MET A 37 -3.94 3.26 8.94
CA MET A 37 -5.27 3.59 9.43
C MET A 37 -5.84 2.50 10.32
N HIS A 38 -5.78 1.24 9.88
CA HIS A 38 -6.41 0.14 10.59
C HIS A 38 -5.74 -0.16 11.92
N SER A 39 -4.43 0.04 12.03
CA SER A 39 -3.72 -0.19 13.28
C SER A 39 -4.17 0.70 14.42
N LEU A 40 -4.85 1.79 14.10
CA LEU A 40 -5.34 2.72 15.11
C LEU A 40 -6.60 2.21 15.82
N PHE A 41 -7.38 1.33 15.18
CA PHE A 41 -8.66 0.93 15.75
C PHE A 41 -9.00 -0.54 15.64
N LEU A 42 -8.27 -1.33 14.84
CA LEU A 42 -8.51 -2.76 14.71
C LEU A 42 -7.46 -3.58 15.46
N ARG A 43 -7.89 -4.71 16.00
CA ARG A 43 -7.02 -5.64 16.74
C ARG A 43 -6.92 -6.94 15.97
N ASP A 44 -5.77 -7.21 15.42
CA ASP A 44 -5.53 -8.42 14.62
C ASP A 44 -5.72 -9.71 15.41
N ALA A 45 -5.56 -9.65 16.74
CA ALA A 45 -5.74 -10.83 17.60
C ALA A 45 -7.20 -11.29 17.66
N ILE A 46 -8.14 -10.42 17.31
CA ILE A 46 -9.56 -10.75 17.28
C ILE A 46 -9.92 -11.24 15.88
N PRO A 47 -10.34 -12.51 15.71
CA PRO A 47 -10.54 -13.09 14.37
C PRO A 47 -11.48 -12.28 13.48
N GLN A 48 -12.57 -11.76 14.04
CA GLN A 48 -13.50 -10.97 13.23
C GLN A 48 -12.87 -9.67 12.75
N GLU A 49 -12.09 -9.00 13.61
CA GLU A 49 -11.44 -7.76 13.22
C GLU A 49 -10.33 -8.00 12.21
N HIS A 50 -9.63 -9.12 12.34
CA HIS A 50 -8.63 -9.50 11.34
C HIS A 50 -9.28 -9.73 9.98
N LYS A 51 -10.43 -10.41 9.96
CA LYS A 51 -11.17 -10.62 8.71
C LYS A 51 -11.65 -9.29 8.12
N ASP A 52 -12.17 -8.41 8.97
CA ASP A 52 -12.63 -7.10 8.53
C ASP A 52 -11.49 -6.27 7.95
N ASP A 53 -10.30 -6.34 8.55
CA ASP A 53 -9.12 -5.68 8.04
C ASP A 53 -8.80 -6.16 6.62
N LEU A 54 -8.81 -7.46 6.41
CA LEU A 54 -8.52 -8.02 5.09
C LEU A 54 -9.59 -7.61 4.07
N ASP A 55 -10.85 -7.63 4.45
CA ASP A 55 -11.95 -7.29 3.55
C ASP A 55 -11.92 -5.80 3.18
N MET A 56 -11.67 -4.93 4.16
CA MET A 56 -11.57 -3.49 3.90
C MET A 56 -10.35 -3.16 3.06
N SER A 57 -9.23 -3.86 3.30
CA SER A 57 -8.03 -3.64 2.50
C SER A 57 -8.25 -4.02 1.04
N LYS A 58 -8.97 -5.11 0.78
CA LYS A 58 -9.33 -5.48 -0.60
C LYS A 58 -10.19 -4.41 -1.26
N ASP A 59 -11.12 -3.82 -0.50
CA ASP A 59 -11.97 -2.76 -1.03
C ASP A 59 -11.15 -1.53 -1.43
N TYR A 60 -10.17 -1.15 -0.61
CA TYR A 60 -9.27 -0.06 -0.97
C TYR A 60 -8.48 -0.38 -2.23
N LEU A 61 -7.97 -1.61 -2.33
CA LEU A 61 -7.21 -2.02 -3.51
C LEU A 61 -8.10 -1.99 -4.76
N TYR A 62 -9.35 -2.41 -4.62
CA TYR A 62 -10.30 -2.37 -5.72
C TYR A 62 -10.48 -0.94 -6.24
N ARG A 63 -10.47 0.04 -5.35
CA ARG A 63 -10.68 1.45 -5.72
C ARG A 63 -9.39 2.17 -6.13
N ALA A 64 -8.25 1.62 -5.78
CA ALA A 64 -6.97 2.24 -6.13
C ALA A 64 -6.69 2.10 -7.62
N SER A 65 -5.91 3.01 -8.16
CA SER A 65 -5.50 2.94 -9.57
C SER A 65 -4.21 2.15 -9.75
N LEU A 66 -3.46 1.92 -8.68
CA LEU A 66 -2.11 1.39 -8.76
C LEU A 66 -1.76 0.65 -7.47
N LEU A 67 -1.07 -0.48 -7.60
CA LEU A 67 -0.48 -1.18 -6.47
C LEU A 67 1.01 -0.90 -6.45
N VAL A 68 1.53 -0.43 -5.32
CA VAL A 68 2.95 -0.15 -5.15
C VAL A 68 3.52 -1.12 -4.12
N VAL A 69 4.45 -1.95 -4.56
CA VAL A 69 5.16 -2.89 -3.69
C VAL A 69 6.40 -2.20 -3.15
N CYS A 70 6.48 -2.07 -1.84
CA CYS A 70 7.58 -1.38 -1.18
C CYS A 70 8.45 -2.38 -0.44
N GLY A 71 9.75 -2.07 -0.35
CA GLY A 71 10.71 -2.95 0.29
C GLY A 71 11.16 -4.06 -0.63
N SER A 72 12.13 -4.85 -0.17
CA SER A 72 12.74 -5.89 -0.97
C SER A 72 12.16 -7.28 -0.73
N THR A 73 11.38 -7.46 0.34
CA THR A 73 10.82 -8.75 0.69
C THR A 73 9.39 -8.87 0.15
N VAL A 74 9.14 -9.98 -0.54
CA VAL A 74 7.82 -10.29 -1.09
C VAL A 74 7.31 -11.53 -0.35
N ASP A 75 6.47 -11.32 0.65
CA ASP A 75 5.88 -12.40 1.43
C ASP A 75 4.52 -12.82 0.85
N GLU A 76 3.81 -13.69 1.55
CA GLU A 76 2.53 -14.19 1.07
C GLU A 76 1.48 -13.10 0.97
N THR A 77 1.48 -12.16 1.90
CA THR A 77 0.54 -11.03 1.86
C THR A 77 0.78 -10.17 0.64
N VAL A 78 2.04 -9.85 0.35
CA VAL A 78 2.40 -9.06 -0.83
C VAL A 78 2.01 -9.82 -2.10
N LYS A 79 2.28 -11.12 -2.16
CA LYS A 79 1.90 -11.95 -3.31
C LYS A 79 0.40 -11.96 -3.53
N ASN A 80 -0.38 -12.05 -2.45
CA ASN A 80 -1.83 -12.03 -2.53
C ASN A 80 -2.32 -10.69 -3.08
N ASP A 81 -1.74 -9.58 -2.64
CA ASP A 81 -2.12 -8.26 -3.13
C ASP A 81 -1.81 -8.12 -4.61
N ILE A 82 -0.65 -8.63 -5.04
CA ILE A 82 -0.28 -8.62 -6.47
C ILE A 82 -1.28 -9.45 -7.28
N ALA A 83 -1.67 -10.62 -6.77
CA ALA A 83 -2.62 -11.47 -7.46
C ALA A 83 -3.99 -10.80 -7.58
N ILE A 84 -4.44 -10.12 -6.54
CA ILE A 84 -5.70 -9.38 -6.56
C ILE A 84 -5.64 -8.25 -7.58
N ALA A 85 -4.54 -7.48 -7.58
CA ALA A 85 -4.36 -6.40 -8.53
C ALA A 85 -4.40 -6.92 -9.97
N SER A 86 -3.75 -8.06 -10.22
CA SER A 86 -3.75 -8.69 -11.53
C SER A 86 -5.16 -9.06 -11.97
N ARG A 87 -5.95 -9.64 -11.08
CA ARG A 87 -7.34 -10.01 -11.40
C ARG A 87 -8.21 -8.78 -11.67
N LEU A 88 -7.90 -7.67 -11.04
CA LEU A 88 -8.62 -6.41 -11.24
C LEU A 88 -8.06 -5.59 -12.40
N HIS A 89 -7.07 -6.12 -13.12
CA HIS A 89 -6.39 -5.43 -14.22
C HIS A 89 -5.76 -4.12 -13.79
N LYS A 90 -5.22 -4.09 -12.57
CA LYS A 90 -4.53 -2.93 -12.05
C LYS A 90 -3.04 -3.11 -12.19
N THR A 91 -2.33 -2.03 -12.46
CA THR A 91 -0.88 -2.07 -12.57
C THR A 91 -0.26 -2.27 -11.18
N ALA A 92 0.65 -3.24 -11.08
CA ALA A 92 1.45 -3.44 -9.88
C ALA A 92 2.88 -3.02 -10.23
N THR A 93 3.45 -2.16 -9.41
CA THR A 93 4.80 -1.67 -9.63
C THR A 93 5.55 -1.63 -8.29
N THR A 94 6.81 -1.26 -8.33
CA THR A 94 7.63 -1.11 -7.12
C THR A 94 7.78 0.35 -6.77
N LEU A 95 8.20 0.62 -5.52
CA LEU A 95 8.49 1.99 -5.12
C LEU A 95 9.60 2.58 -5.98
N ASP A 96 10.65 1.80 -6.26
CA ASP A 96 11.71 2.25 -7.15
C ASP A 96 11.18 2.58 -8.54
N GLY A 97 10.22 1.80 -9.02
CA GLY A 97 9.60 2.05 -10.31
C GLY A 97 8.92 3.40 -10.38
N ILE A 98 8.13 3.76 -9.37
CA ILE A 98 7.46 5.06 -9.41
C ILE A 98 8.42 6.22 -9.12
N LEU A 99 9.47 5.99 -8.36
CA LEU A 99 10.47 7.04 -8.12
C LEU A 99 11.26 7.34 -9.40
N THR A 100 11.47 6.34 -10.25
CA THR A 100 12.15 6.53 -11.53
C THR A 100 11.36 7.45 -12.44
N VAL A 101 10.03 7.38 -12.40
CA VAL A 101 9.15 8.25 -13.18
C VAL A 101 8.56 9.37 -12.34
N LYS A 102 9.27 9.72 -11.26
CA LYS A 102 8.88 10.84 -10.42
C LYS A 102 8.75 12.10 -11.27
N GLY A 103 7.73 12.84 -11.10
CA GLY A 103 7.45 13.96 -11.97
C GLY A 103 6.39 13.61 -12.99
N GLN A 104 6.44 12.42 -13.57
CA GLN A 104 5.36 11.99 -14.45
C GLN A 104 4.07 11.79 -13.69
N GLY A 105 4.15 11.30 -12.46
CA GLY A 105 2.97 11.21 -11.61
C GLY A 105 2.34 12.57 -11.37
N ARG A 106 3.18 13.56 -11.07
CA ARG A 106 2.73 14.93 -10.87
C ARG A 106 2.18 15.54 -12.15
N ASN A 107 2.81 15.22 -13.29
CA ASN A 107 2.36 15.73 -14.57
C ASN A 107 1.01 15.16 -14.98
N ARG A 108 0.74 13.91 -14.58
CA ARG A 108 -0.54 13.29 -14.89
C ARG A 108 -1.67 13.86 -14.06
N CYS A 109 -1.36 14.36 -12.87
CA CYS A 109 -2.34 14.94 -11.96
C CYS A 109 -1.93 16.35 -11.61
N PRO A 110 -1.95 17.27 -12.57
CA PRO A 110 -1.51 18.63 -12.31
C PRO A 110 -2.39 19.25 -11.25
N ARG A 111 -1.73 19.96 -10.37
CA ARG A 111 -2.46 20.63 -9.36
C ARG A 111 -2.33 22.04 -9.59
N GLU A 112 -2.80 22.60 -9.75
CA GLU A 112 -2.52 23.85 -9.93
C GLU A 112 -3.07 24.50 -9.79
#